data_aef509b4f84b5441a54dbe7ca3a2fcf7
#
_entry.id   aef509b4f84b5441a54dbe7ca3a2fcf7
#
_cell.length_a   1.000
_cell.length_b   1.000
_cell.length_c   1.000
_cell.angle_alpha   90.00
_cell.angle_beta   90.00
_cell.angle_gamma   90.00
#
_symmetry.space_group_name_H-M   'P 1'
#
loop_
_entity.id
_entity.type
_entity.pdbx_description
1 polymer ?
#
loop_
_entity_poly.entity_id
_entity_poly.type
_entity_poly.pdbx_seq_one_letter_code
_entity_poly.pdbx_strand_id
1 'polypeptide(L)'
;MPSKPLRIATVNVNGIRAAFRKGMGAWLDSREVDILALQEVRASSEDLQGLLGSEWDIVHDPATAKGRAGVAIASRHPRAEIHRVELGSPDFDSAGRWLEADYEVGSTVITVVSAYVHSGEAGTEKQDAKYAFLDAMEARLPKLVKHSEHAVVMGDLNVGHRKLDIRNWKGNVKKAGFLPEERAYFDRILGAEDDARYNDGAGLGWVDVGRKAAGEVDGPYTWWSWRGQAFDNDTGWRIDYQLASPALAATVKNYAVDRAAAYDERWSDHTPVVVDYAV
;
A
#
# COMPACT_ATOMS: atom_id res chain seq x y z
N MET A 1 -28.93 7.73 -11.52
CA MET A 1 -27.59 7.90 -12.13
C MET A 1 -26.69 6.90 -11.43
N PRO A 2 -25.74 6.23 -12.08
CA PRO A 2 -24.76 5.44 -11.36
C PRO A 2 -24.04 6.33 -10.35
N SER A 3 -23.88 5.85 -9.13
CA SER A 3 -23.12 6.56 -8.09
C SER A 3 -21.67 6.77 -8.55
N LYS A 4 -21.05 7.91 -8.16
CA LYS A 4 -19.61 8.12 -8.38
C LYS A 4 -18.86 6.95 -7.72
N PRO A 5 -17.91 6.31 -8.39
CA PRO A 5 -17.12 5.25 -7.76
C PRO A 5 -16.29 5.82 -6.60
N LEU A 6 -16.10 5.02 -5.58
CA LEU A 6 -15.22 5.32 -4.45
C LEU A 6 -13.76 5.27 -4.93
N ARG A 7 -13.02 6.36 -4.78
CA ARG A 7 -11.61 6.43 -5.15
C ARG A 7 -10.71 6.28 -3.94
N ILE A 8 -9.98 5.17 -3.91
CA ILE A 8 -9.01 4.86 -2.85
C ILE A 8 -7.59 4.97 -3.39
N ALA A 9 -6.73 5.67 -2.67
CA ALA A 9 -5.33 5.83 -3.03
C ALA A 9 -4.40 5.38 -1.89
N THR A 10 -3.23 4.89 -2.25
CA THR A 10 -2.13 4.65 -1.31
C THR A 10 -0.83 5.20 -1.84
N VAL A 11 0.01 5.73 -0.94
CA VAL A 11 1.36 6.18 -1.28
C VAL A 11 2.28 6.26 -0.07
N ASN A 12 3.49 5.73 -0.23
CA ASN A 12 4.60 6.04 0.67
C ASN A 12 5.11 7.46 0.35
N VAL A 13 4.95 8.39 1.28
CA VAL A 13 5.27 9.82 1.08
C VAL A 13 6.71 10.17 1.41
N ASN A 14 7.49 9.23 2.00
CA ASN A 14 8.86 9.46 2.42
C ASN A 14 9.05 10.78 3.21
N GLY A 15 8.08 11.07 4.09
CA GLY A 15 7.96 12.28 4.88
C GLY A 15 6.97 13.29 4.30
N ILE A 16 5.78 13.35 4.92
CA ILE A 16 4.62 14.13 4.43
C ILE A 16 4.93 15.62 4.22
N ARG A 17 5.70 16.24 5.14
CA ARG A 17 6.08 17.66 5.02
C ARG A 17 6.93 17.94 3.79
N ALA A 18 7.82 17.02 3.43
CA ALA A 18 8.66 17.14 2.24
C ALA A 18 7.83 16.92 0.96
N ALA A 19 6.93 15.94 0.97
CA ALA A 19 6.04 15.64 -0.15
C ALA A 19 5.13 16.84 -0.47
N PHE A 20 4.51 17.46 0.55
CA PHE A 20 3.68 18.65 0.34
C PHE A 20 4.47 19.84 -0.22
N ARG A 21 5.69 20.11 0.29
CA ARG A 21 6.54 21.18 -0.27
C ARG A 21 6.90 20.97 -1.74
N LYS A 22 6.88 19.72 -2.21
CA LYS A 22 7.24 19.33 -3.58
C LYS A 22 6.03 19.15 -4.51
N GLY A 23 4.80 19.40 -4.03
CA GLY A 23 3.62 19.41 -4.88
C GLY A 23 2.59 18.30 -4.64
N MET A 24 2.73 17.50 -3.57
CA MET A 24 1.71 16.48 -3.23
C MET A 24 0.31 17.09 -3.07
N GLY A 25 0.17 18.31 -2.50
CA GLY A 25 -1.13 18.98 -2.34
C GLY A 25 -1.84 19.16 -3.67
N ALA A 26 -1.14 19.66 -4.71
CA ALA A 26 -1.72 19.84 -6.03
C ALA A 26 -2.19 18.51 -6.68
N TRP A 27 -1.46 17.42 -6.47
CA TRP A 27 -1.89 16.08 -6.89
C TRP A 27 -3.18 15.69 -6.15
N LEU A 28 -3.22 15.84 -4.83
CA LEU A 28 -4.37 15.48 -4.00
C LEU A 28 -5.64 16.24 -4.39
N ASP A 29 -5.52 17.55 -4.64
CA ASP A 29 -6.62 18.41 -5.08
C ASP A 29 -7.15 18.00 -6.45
N SER A 30 -6.27 17.65 -7.39
CA SER A 30 -6.65 17.28 -8.76
C SER A 30 -7.22 15.87 -8.86
N ARG A 31 -6.85 14.98 -7.93
CA ARG A 31 -7.15 13.54 -8.05
C ARG A 31 -8.49 13.14 -7.43
N GLU A 32 -9.10 14.03 -6.63
CA GLU A 32 -10.39 13.78 -5.97
C GLU A 32 -10.44 12.44 -5.23
N VAL A 33 -9.43 12.16 -4.40
CA VAL A 33 -9.34 10.95 -3.59
C VAL A 33 -10.39 10.99 -2.48
N ASP A 34 -11.09 9.89 -2.25
CA ASP A 34 -12.07 9.74 -1.18
C ASP A 34 -11.46 9.13 0.08
N ILE A 35 -10.57 8.13 -0.06
CA ILE A 35 -9.79 7.52 1.03
C ILE A 35 -8.32 7.42 0.62
N LEU A 36 -7.42 7.90 1.49
CA LEU A 36 -5.99 7.96 1.26
C LEU A 36 -5.23 7.23 2.37
N ALA A 37 -4.50 6.17 2.02
CA ALA A 37 -3.56 5.52 2.93
C ALA A 37 -2.14 6.02 2.69
N LEU A 38 -1.47 6.40 3.78
CA LEU A 38 -0.13 6.98 3.77
C LEU A 38 0.85 6.10 4.53
N GLN A 39 2.06 5.98 4.00
CA GLN A 39 3.17 5.31 4.66
C GLN A 39 4.36 6.28 4.76
N GLU A 40 5.22 6.04 5.70
CA GLU A 40 6.36 6.91 6.04
C GLU A 40 5.96 8.38 6.24
N VAL A 41 4.89 8.60 7.00
CA VAL A 41 4.38 9.95 7.32
C VAL A 41 5.44 10.80 7.99
N ARG A 42 6.21 10.24 8.94
CA ARG A 42 7.36 10.87 9.62
C ARG A 42 7.07 12.26 10.21
N ALA A 43 5.84 12.49 10.65
CA ALA A 43 5.36 13.75 11.20
C ALA A 43 4.45 13.50 12.41
N SER A 44 4.10 14.54 13.15
CA SER A 44 3.07 14.47 14.19
C SER A 44 1.67 14.42 13.57
N SER A 45 0.69 13.99 14.37
CA SER A 45 -0.72 14.00 13.92
C SER A 45 -1.22 15.43 13.68
N GLU A 46 -0.73 16.41 14.43
CA GLU A 46 -1.04 17.83 14.25
C GLU A 46 -0.51 18.35 12.90
N ASP A 47 0.77 18.05 12.59
CA ASP A 47 1.37 18.41 11.29
C ASP A 47 0.60 17.77 10.13
N LEU A 48 0.23 16.48 10.28
CA LEU A 48 -0.51 15.76 9.26
C LEU A 48 -1.89 16.37 9.01
N GLN A 49 -2.64 16.65 10.08
CA GLN A 49 -3.96 17.30 9.99
C GLN A 49 -3.86 18.70 9.37
N GLY A 50 -2.82 19.46 9.77
CA GLY A 50 -2.60 20.81 9.22
C GLY A 50 -2.28 20.82 7.72
N LEU A 51 -1.62 19.77 7.22
CA LEU A 51 -1.27 19.63 5.80
C LEU A 51 -2.44 19.12 4.94
N LEU A 52 -3.21 18.16 5.44
CA LEU A 52 -4.33 17.56 4.69
C LEU A 52 -5.59 18.43 4.73
N GLY A 53 -5.80 19.23 5.79
CA GLY A 53 -6.99 20.05 5.95
C GLY A 53 -8.08 19.42 6.81
N SER A 54 -9.05 20.23 7.22
CA SER A 54 -10.12 19.83 8.17
C SER A 54 -11.22 18.97 7.53
N GLU A 55 -11.26 18.86 6.22
CA GLU A 55 -12.22 18.03 5.48
C GLU A 55 -11.88 16.53 5.53
N TRP A 56 -10.69 16.17 6.06
CA TRP A 56 -10.27 14.80 6.22
C TRP A 56 -10.45 14.31 7.65
N ASP A 57 -11.16 13.21 7.82
CA ASP A 57 -11.11 12.41 9.04
C ASP A 57 -9.85 11.55 9.01
N ILE A 58 -8.91 11.80 9.93
CA ILE A 58 -7.58 11.19 9.91
C ILE A 58 -7.40 10.27 11.11
N VAL A 59 -7.00 9.03 10.82
CA VAL A 59 -6.43 8.12 11.81
C VAL A 59 -4.94 7.99 11.52
N HIS A 60 -4.10 8.16 12.55
CA HIS A 60 -2.66 8.12 12.41
C HIS A 60 -2.05 7.25 13.50
N ASP A 61 -1.19 6.32 13.09
CA ASP A 61 -0.33 5.53 13.96
C ASP A 61 1.13 5.98 13.73
N PRO A 62 1.62 6.96 14.51
CA PRO A 62 3.00 7.42 14.41
C PRO A 62 3.94 6.38 15.01
N ALA A 63 5.10 6.18 14.38
CA ALA A 63 6.13 5.37 15.01
C ALA A 63 6.64 6.03 16.30
N THR A 64 6.93 5.22 17.32
CA THR A 64 7.53 5.68 18.58
C THR A 64 8.88 6.35 18.33
N ALA A 65 9.66 5.86 17.38
CA ALA A 65 10.92 6.46 16.97
C ALA A 65 10.67 7.67 16.06
N LYS A 66 10.96 8.86 16.54
CA LYS A 66 10.79 10.11 15.79
C LYS A 66 11.45 10.09 14.41
N GLY A 67 10.72 10.56 13.39
CA GLY A 67 11.19 10.69 12.02
C GLY A 67 11.33 9.37 11.26
N ARG A 68 10.75 8.28 11.78
CA ARG A 68 10.73 6.98 11.13
C ARG A 68 9.31 6.49 10.97
N ALA A 69 9.05 5.71 9.90
CA ALA A 69 7.77 5.08 9.63
C ALA A 69 6.55 6.01 9.83
N GLY A 70 5.49 5.51 10.44
CA GLY A 70 4.22 6.19 10.61
C GLY A 70 3.29 5.88 9.44
N VAL A 71 2.10 5.33 9.76
CA VAL A 71 1.05 5.06 8.78
C VAL A 71 -0.21 5.84 9.14
N ALA A 72 -0.93 6.29 8.12
CA ALA A 72 -2.18 6.99 8.34
C ALA A 72 -3.23 6.58 7.31
N ILE A 73 -4.50 6.77 7.67
CA ILE A 73 -5.63 6.71 6.76
C ILE A 73 -6.40 8.02 6.92
N ALA A 74 -6.58 8.73 5.82
CA ALA A 74 -7.40 9.92 5.74
C ALA A 74 -8.62 9.65 4.86
N SER A 75 -9.82 10.00 5.31
CA SER A 75 -11.08 9.73 4.61
C SER A 75 -11.98 10.94 4.58
N ARG A 76 -12.72 11.11 3.48
CA ARG A 76 -13.85 12.04 3.34
C ARG A 76 -15.19 11.38 3.67
N HIS A 77 -15.17 10.07 3.94
CA HIS A 77 -16.35 9.32 4.38
C HIS A 77 -16.36 9.17 5.90
N PRO A 78 -17.55 9.04 6.51
CA PRO A 78 -17.66 8.79 7.94
C PRO A 78 -16.94 7.50 8.34
N ARG A 79 -16.22 7.57 9.43
CA ARG A 79 -15.59 6.42 10.04
C ARG A 79 -16.60 5.69 10.92
N ALA A 80 -16.78 4.37 10.67
CA ALA A 80 -17.62 3.52 11.50
C ALA A 80 -16.89 3.09 12.78
N GLU A 81 -15.66 2.58 12.63
CA GLU A 81 -14.84 2.10 13.75
C GLU A 81 -13.35 2.24 13.46
N ILE A 82 -12.52 2.39 14.49
CA ILE A 82 -11.06 2.29 14.41
C ILE A 82 -10.66 0.96 15.03
N HIS A 83 -10.12 0.09 14.21
CA HIS A 83 -9.45 -1.10 14.67
C HIS A 83 -7.93 -0.85 14.62
N ARG A 84 -7.37 -0.43 15.76
CA ARG A 84 -5.92 -0.59 15.91
C ARG A 84 -5.66 -2.05 16.16
N VAL A 85 -5.18 -2.74 15.14
CA VAL A 85 -4.83 -4.13 15.30
C VAL A 85 -3.40 -4.22 15.75
N GLU A 86 -3.27 -4.73 16.94
CA GLU A 86 -2.05 -5.35 17.40
C GLU A 86 -1.79 -6.55 16.49
N LEU A 87 -0.74 -6.51 15.67
CA LEU A 87 -0.33 -7.67 14.87
C LEU A 87 0.25 -8.80 15.76
N GLY A 88 0.01 -8.73 17.07
CA GLY A 88 0.38 -9.76 18.03
C GLY A 88 1.81 -9.68 18.54
N SER A 89 2.52 -8.58 18.26
CA SER A 89 3.85 -8.30 18.82
C SER A 89 3.96 -6.83 19.20
N PRO A 90 4.35 -6.51 20.45
CA PRO A 90 4.56 -5.12 20.90
C PRO A 90 5.52 -4.33 20.01
N ASP A 91 6.47 -5.00 19.36
CA ASP A 91 7.42 -4.37 18.44
C ASP A 91 6.75 -3.83 17.17
N PHE A 92 5.61 -4.42 16.76
CA PHE A 92 4.83 -3.96 15.62
C PHE A 92 3.78 -2.92 16.02
N ASP A 93 3.19 -3.05 17.22
CA ASP A 93 2.11 -2.20 17.71
C ASP A 93 2.53 -0.75 17.93
N SER A 94 3.82 -0.50 18.16
CA SER A 94 4.39 0.85 18.35
C SER A 94 5.26 1.32 17.19
N ALA A 95 5.33 0.55 16.11
CA ALA A 95 6.24 0.81 15.00
C ALA A 95 5.66 1.74 13.92
N GLY A 96 4.35 2.06 13.97
CA GLY A 96 3.68 2.88 12.96
C GLY A 96 3.71 2.22 11.59
N ARG A 97 3.30 0.93 11.51
CA ARG A 97 3.44 0.13 10.29
C ARG A 97 2.16 -0.58 9.85
N TRP A 98 1.15 -0.65 10.72
CA TRP A 98 -0.12 -1.29 10.44
C TRP A 98 -1.24 -0.55 11.14
N LEU A 99 -2.24 -0.12 10.37
CA LEU A 99 -3.40 0.61 10.88
C LEU A 99 -4.64 0.18 10.12
N GLU A 100 -5.70 -0.18 10.85
CA GLU A 100 -6.98 -0.59 10.30
C GLU A 100 -8.08 0.39 10.72
N ALA A 101 -8.99 0.70 9.79
CA ALA A 101 -10.19 1.48 10.06
C ALA A 101 -11.34 1.06 9.14
N ASP A 102 -12.57 1.10 9.65
CA ASP A 102 -13.78 0.87 8.90
C ASP A 102 -14.43 2.20 8.49
N TYR A 103 -14.90 2.27 7.26
CA TYR A 103 -15.58 3.45 6.71
C TYR A 103 -16.93 3.09 6.12
N GLU A 104 -17.92 3.94 6.38
CA GLU A 104 -19.26 3.84 5.81
C GLU A 104 -19.30 4.49 4.43
N VAL A 105 -19.59 3.71 3.39
CA VAL A 105 -19.75 4.18 2.02
C VAL A 105 -21.14 3.79 1.53
N GLY A 106 -22.09 4.70 1.61
CA GLY A 106 -23.49 4.39 1.36
C GLY A 106 -24.04 3.38 2.40
N SER A 107 -24.42 2.20 1.94
CA SER A 107 -24.87 1.09 2.80
C SER A 107 -23.78 0.04 3.06
N THR A 108 -22.57 0.26 2.55
CA THR A 108 -21.46 -0.71 2.62
C THR A 108 -20.43 -0.22 3.64
N VAL A 109 -19.93 -1.13 4.49
CA VAL A 109 -18.77 -0.89 5.34
C VAL A 109 -17.55 -1.48 4.65
N ILE A 110 -16.50 -0.67 4.53
CA ILE A 110 -15.22 -1.06 3.94
C ILE A 110 -14.13 -0.99 4.99
N THR A 111 -13.45 -2.11 5.22
CA THR A 111 -12.24 -2.15 6.05
C THR A 111 -11.03 -1.76 5.22
N VAL A 112 -10.36 -0.71 5.65
CA VAL A 112 -9.16 -0.16 5.00
C VAL A 112 -7.96 -0.35 5.91
N VAL A 113 -6.88 -0.88 5.35
CA VAL A 113 -5.62 -1.07 6.07
C VAL A 113 -4.52 -0.28 5.37
N SER A 114 -3.80 0.57 6.13
CA SER A 114 -2.54 1.17 5.69
C SER A 114 -1.38 0.35 6.26
N ALA A 115 -0.57 -0.25 5.40
CA ALA A 115 0.53 -1.14 5.76
C ALA A 115 1.87 -0.63 5.24
N TYR A 116 2.91 -0.70 6.09
CA TYR A 116 4.29 -0.40 5.74
C TYR A 116 5.20 -1.54 6.19
N VAL A 117 5.44 -2.50 5.32
CA VAL A 117 6.32 -3.65 5.59
C VAL A 117 7.78 -3.18 5.66
N HIS A 118 8.57 -3.81 6.52
CA HIS A 118 10.00 -3.53 6.61
C HIS A 118 10.69 -3.75 5.26
N SER A 119 11.65 -2.90 4.91
CA SER A 119 12.45 -3.09 3.69
C SER A 119 13.30 -4.37 3.75
N GLY A 120 13.74 -4.73 4.96
CA GLY A 120 14.61 -5.90 5.19
C GLY A 120 16.06 -5.64 4.73
N GLU A 121 16.91 -6.60 5.04
CA GLU A 121 18.30 -6.68 4.56
C GLU A 121 18.73 -8.14 4.62
N ALA A 122 18.94 -8.76 3.47
CA ALA A 122 19.20 -10.20 3.36
C ALA A 122 20.33 -10.69 4.29
N GLY A 123 20.05 -11.72 5.08
CA GLY A 123 21.02 -12.31 6.01
C GLY A 123 21.26 -11.52 7.30
N THR A 124 20.37 -10.61 7.68
CA THR A 124 20.46 -9.84 8.92
C THR A 124 19.18 -9.92 9.74
N GLU A 125 19.24 -9.51 11.01
CA GLU A 125 18.07 -9.39 11.91
C GLU A 125 16.94 -8.50 11.34
N LYS A 126 17.27 -7.56 10.46
CA LYS A 126 16.25 -6.75 9.77
C LYS A 126 15.39 -7.59 8.81
N GLN A 127 15.98 -8.63 8.23
CA GLN A 127 15.23 -9.57 7.39
C GLN A 127 14.35 -10.47 8.24
N ASP A 128 14.84 -10.89 9.41
CA ASP A 128 14.05 -11.68 10.36
C ASP A 128 12.86 -10.91 10.89
N ALA A 129 13.04 -9.61 11.21
CA ALA A 129 11.95 -8.71 11.57
C ALA A 129 10.92 -8.54 10.44
N LYS A 130 11.36 -8.51 9.19
CA LYS A 130 10.47 -8.48 8.03
C LYS A 130 9.64 -9.75 7.91
N TYR A 131 10.26 -10.91 8.07
CA TYR A 131 9.55 -12.19 8.03
C TYR A 131 8.52 -12.28 9.16
N ALA A 132 8.90 -11.91 10.38
CA ALA A 132 7.96 -11.89 11.51
C ALA A 132 6.75 -10.99 11.25
N PHE A 133 6.95 -9.82 10.60
CA PHE A 133 5.85 -8.95 10.19
C PHE A 133 4.98 -9.60 9.09
N LEU A 134 5.58 -10.24 8.10
CA LEU A 134 4.84 -10.94 7.04
C LEU A 134 4.06 -12.14 7.58
N ASP A 135 4.59 -12.89 8.56
CA ASP A 135 3.87 -13.96 9.27
C ASP A 135 2.63 -13.42 9.99
N ALA A 136 2.78 -12.30 10.71
CA ALA A 136 1.67 -11.66 11.40
C ALA A 136 0.62 -11.12 10.43
N MET A 137 1.05 -10.51 9.32
CA MET A 137 0.18 -10.07 8.23
C MET A 137 -0.60 -11.25 7.64
N GLU A 138 0.07 -12.32 7.23
CA GLU A 138 -0.56 -13.52 6.66
C GLU A 138 -1.63 -14.11 7.61
N ALA A 139 -1.33 -14.18 8.91
CA ALA A 139 -2.28 -14.64 9.94
C ALA A 139 -3.46 -13.68 10.16
N ARG A 140 -3.31 -12.38 9.86
CA ARG A 140 -4.36 -11.37 9.99
C ARG A 140 -5.34 -11.38 8.82
N LEU A 141 -4.89 -11.61 7.61
CA LEU A 141 -5.69 -11.50 6.39
C LEU A 141 -7.02 -12.30 6.42
N PRO A 142 -7.07 -13.60 6.85
CA PRO A 142 -8.32 -14.34 6.96
C PRO A 142 -9.30 -13.73 7.99
N LYS A 143 -8.78 -13.07 9.02
CA LYS A 143 -9.60 -12.42 10.06
C LYS A 143 -10.25 -11.14 9.53
N LEU A 144 -9.54 -10.41 8.65
CA LEU A 144 -10.10 -9.23 7.97
C LEU A 144 -11.29 -9.60 7.10
N VAL A 145 -11.16 -10.61 6.25
CA VAL A 145 -12.25 -11.08 5.37
C VAL A 145 -13.43 -11.59 6.19
N LYS A 146 -13.17 -12.23 7.35
CA LYS A 146 -14.25 -12.67 8.27
C LYS A 146 -14.94 -11.49 8.95
N HIS A 147 -14.23 -10.39 9.21
CA HIS A 147 -14.76 -9.17 9.80
C HIS A 147 -15.58 -8.36 8.81
N SER A 148 -15.05 -8.15 7.60
CA SER A 148 -15.68 -7.38 6.53
C SER A 148 -15.52 -8.08 5.18
N GLU A 149 -16.62 -8.25 4.47
CA GLU A 149 -16.61 -8.78 3.11
C GLU A 149 -15.80 -7.88 2.16
N HIS A 150 -15.85 -6.56 2.39
CA HIS A 150 -15.12 -5.56 1.62
C HIS A 150 -13.92 -5.05 2.42
N ALA A 151 -12.76 -5.64 2.18
CA ALA A 151 -11.51 -5.26 2.84
C ALA A 151 -10.40 -4.99 1.81
N VAL A 152 -9.56 -4.00 2.09
CA VAL A 152 -8.36 -3.71 1.31
C VAL A 152 -7.15 -3.48 2.23
N VAL A 153 -6.08 -4.22 1.97
CA VAL A 153 -4.75 -3.97 2.56
C VAL A 153 -3.90 -3.28 1.50
N MET A 154 -3.44 -2.08 1.82
CA MET A 154 -2.70 -1.27 0.87
C MET A 154 -1.51 -0.56 1.48
N GLY A 155 -0.54 -0.28 0.65
CA GLY A 155 0.68 0.43 1.03
C GLY A 155 1.94 -0.15 0.43
N ASP A 156 3.05 0.29 1.00
CA ASP A 156 4.39 -0.18 0.65
C ASP A 156 4.67 -1.50 1.37
N LEU A 157 4.51 -2.59 0.63
CA LEU A 157 4.76 -3.94 1.15
C LEU A 157 6.21 -4.40 0.96
N ASN A 158 7.05 -3.57 0.34
CA ASN A 158 8.48 -3.79 0.17
C ASN A 158 8.85 -5.17 -0.44
N VAL A 159 7.97 -5.76 -1.24
CA VAL A 159 8.18 -7.03 -1.96
C VAL A 159 7.69 -6.91 -3.38
N GLY A 160 8.54 -7.18 -4.36
CA GLY A 160 8.12 -7.49 -5.72
C GLY A 160 7.75 -8.98 -5.80
N HIS A 161 6.50 -9.31 -6.07
CA HIS A 161 6.05 -10.69 -6.09
C HIS A 161 6.56 -11.44 -7.32
N ARG A 162 6.34 -10.87 -8.50
CA ARG A 162 6.65 -11.51 -9.79
C ARG A 162 7.90 -10.89 -10.43
N LYS A 163 8.48 -11.60 -11.41
CA LYS A 163 9.58 -11.04 -12.23
C LYS A 163 9.16 -9.75 -12.94
N LEU A 164 7.89 -9.64 -13.31
CA LEU A 164 7.30 -8.47 -13.92
C LEU A 164 7.27 -7.24 -13.00
N ASP A 165 7.39 -7.44 -11.68
CA ASP A 165 7.33 -6.38 -10.68
C ASP A 165 8.67 -5.65 -10.48
N ILE A 166 9.75 -6.14 -11.08
CA ILE A 166 11.09 -5.54 -10.94
C ILE A 166 11.80 -5.52 -12.28
N ARG A 167 12.14 -4.32 -12.77
CA ARG A 167 12.79 -4.15 -14.06
C ARG A 167 14.06 -5.00 -14.22
N ASN A 168 14.93 -4.97 -13.23
CA ASN A 168 16.20 -5.71 -13.22
C ASN A 168 16.15 -6.91 -12.28
N TRP A 169 15.09 -7.71 -12.34
CA TRP A 169 14.85 -8.81 -11.41
C TRP A 169 16.02 -9.81 -11.29
N LYS A 170 16.73 -10.11 -12.38
CA LYS A 170 17.88 -11.06 -12.39
C LYS A 170 19.00 -10.65 -11.42
N GLY A 171 19.25 -9.35 -11.28
CA GLY A 171 20.25 -8.82 -10.35
C GLY A 171 19.76 -8.69 -8.91
N ASN A 172 18.49 -8.95 -8.66
CA ASN A 172 17.84 -8.72 -7.37
C ASN A 172 17.34 -10.00 -6.66
N VAL A 173 17.47 -11.18 -7.29
CA VAL A 173 16.97 -12.47 -6.75
C VAL A 173 17.56 -12.89 -5.39
N LYS A 174 18.66 -12.24 -4.95
CA LYS A 174 19.30 -12.45 -3.66
C LYS A 174 19.25 -11.22 -2.75
N LYS A 175 18.40 -10.24 -3.08
CA LYS A 175 18.25 -9.01 -2.31
C LYS A 175 16.90 -8.96 -1.63
N ALA A 176 16.85 -8.32 -0.45
CA ALA A 176 15.60 -8.01 0.22
C ALA A 176 14.65 -7.27 -0.73
N GLY A 177 13.36 -7.60 -0.65
CA GLY A 177 12.33 -7.14 -1.56
C GLY A 177 12.08 -8.07 -2.76
N PHE A 178 12.98 -9.08 -2.99
CA PHE A 178 12.78 -10.07 -4.06
C PHE A 178 13.38 -11.45 -3.74
N LEU A 179 13.58 -11.74 -2.45
CA LEU A 179 14.01 -13.07 -2.02
C LEU A 179 12.92 -14.11 -2.31
N PRO A 180 13.29 -15.36 -2.63
CA PRO A 180 12.31 -16.44 -2.84
C PRO A 180 11.34 -16.58 -1.66
N GLU A 181 11.85 -16.46 -0.44
CA GLU A 181 11.07 -16.57 0.79
C GLU A 181 10.04 -15.45 0.92
N GLU A 182 10.40 -14.21 0.55
CA GLU A 182 9.47 -13.07 0.53
C GLU A 182 8.35 -13.27 -0.50
N ARG A 183 8.71 -13.74 -1.69
CA ARG A 183 7.75 -14.04 -2.76
C ARG A 183 6.80 -15.17 -2.38
N ALA A 184 7.27 -16.17 -1.63
CA ALA A 184 6.44 -17.27 -1.14
C ALA A 184 5.30 -16.82 -0.20
N TYR A 185 5.46 -15.73 0.55
CA TYR A 185 4.34 -15.12 1.28
C TYR A 185 3.25 -14.64 0.33
N PHE A 186 3.63 -13.95 -0.75
CA PHE A 186 2.68 -13.48 -1.74
C PHE A 186 2.04 -14.64 -2.52
N ASP A 187 2.78 -15.74 -2.78
CA ASP A 187 2.22 -16.96 -3.37
C ASP A 187 1.11 -17.56 -2.47
N ARG A 188 1.29 -17.56 -1.14
CA ARG A 188 0.28 -18.05 -0.19
C ARG A 188 -0.91 -17.10 -0.04
N ILE A 189 -0.70 -15.81 -0.20
CA ILE A 189 -1.75 -14.79 -0.11
C ILE A 189 -2.56 -14.71 -1.42
N LEU A 190 -1.86 -14.68 -2.55
CA LEU A 190 -2.43 -14.33 -3.85
C LEU A 190 -2.47 -15.50 -4.85
N GLY A 191 -1.60 -16.49 -4.68
CA GLY A 191 -1.31 -17.57 -5.62
C GLY A 191 0.09 -17.51 -6.20
N ALA A 192 0.61 -18.64 -6.66
CA ALA A 192 1.95 -18.76 -7.22
C ALA A 192 2.09 -18.06 -8.58
N GLU A 193 3.32 -17.68 -8.96
CA GLU A 193 3.61 -16.94 -10.20
C GLU A 193 3.10 -17.66 -11.46
N ASP A 194 3.16 -18.97 -11.47
CA ASP A 194 2.72 -19.84 -12.58
C ASP A 194 1.32 -20.42 -12.39
N ASP A 195 0.61 -20.09 -11.32
CA ASP A 195 -0.77 -20.50 -11.10
C ASP A 195 -1.71 -19.64 -11.97
N ALA A 196 -2.50 -20.31 -12.82
CA ALA A 196 -3.49 -19.63 -13.67
C ALA A 196 -4.54 -18.84 -12.87
N ARG A 197 -4.73 -19.16 -11.57
CA ARG A 197 -5.67 -18.48 -10.67
C ARG A 197 -5.06 -17.30 -9.92
N TYR A 198 -3.78 -17.00 -10.12
CA TYR A 198 -3.06 -15.95 -9.41
C TYR A 198 -3.83 -14.61 -9.35
N ASN A 199 -4.37 -14.17 -10.51
CA ASN A 199 -5.10 -12.91 -10.60
C ASN A 199 -6.54 -12.99 -10.09
N ASP A 200 -7.03 -14.16 -9.73
CA ASP A 200 -8.39 -14.41 -9.26
C ASP A 200 -8.45 -14.65 -7.74
N GLY A 201 -7.40 -14.27 -7.00
CA GLY A 201 -7.33 -14.43 -5.57
C GLY A 201 -7.06 -15.88 -5.11
N ALA A 202 -6.21 -16.61 -5.83
CA ALA A 202 -5.70 -17.91 -5.38
C ALA A 202 -4.99 -17.79 -4.01
N GLY A 203 -4.65 -18.87 -3.37
CA GLY A 203 -4.08 -18.87 -2.02
C GLY A 203 -5.11 -18.51 -0.96
N LEU A 204 -4.87 -17.46 -0.15
CA LEU A 204 -5.84 -17.00 0.86
C LEU A 204 -7.06 -16.28 0.27
N GLY A 205 -7.16 -16.16 -1.05
CA GLY A 205 -8.29 -15.54 -1.72
C GLY A 205 -8.17 -14.02 -1.92
N TRP A 206 -7.04 -13.41 -1.57
CA TRP A 206 -6.81 -11.99 -1.84
C TRP A 206 -6.44 -11.75 -3.30
N VAL A 207 -6.78 -10.57 -3.80
CA VAL A 207 -6.53 -10.17 -5.19
C VAL A 207 -5.56 -8.99 -5.23
N ASP A 208 -4.45 -9.13 -5.94
CA ASP A 208 -3.60 -8.00 -6.33
C ASP A 208 -4.29 -7.22 -7.45
N VAL A 209 -4.98 -6.13 -7.07
CA VAL A 209 -5.75 -5.30 -8.00
C VAL A 209 -4.87 -4.76 -9.11
N GLY A 210 -3.64 -4.36 -8.77
CA GLY A 210 -2.70 -3.80 -9.74
C GLY A 210 -2.26 -4.81 -10.79
N ARG A 211 -1.88 -6.02 -10.39
CA ARG A 211 -1.48 -7.07 -11.32
C ARG A 211 -2.65 -7.56 -12.14
N LYS A 212 -3.83 -7.71 -11.52
CA LYS A 212 -5.05 -8.09 -12.24
C LYS A 212 -5.41 -7.07 -13.32
N ALA A 213 -5.30 -5.78 -13.04
CA ALA A 213 -5.61 -4.71 -14.00
C ALA A 213 -4.54 -4.57 -15.09
N ALA A 214 -3.26 -4.66 -14.75
CA ALA A 214 -2.16 -4.50 -15.70
C ALA A 214 -1.94 -5.74 -16.58
N GLY A 215 -2.30 -6.93 -16.10
CA GLY A 215 -2.05 -8.20 -16.81
C GLY A 215 -0.55 -8.57 -16.84
N GLU A 216 -0.16 -9.34 -17.87
CA GLU A 216 1.18 -9.91 -18.00
C GLU A 216 2.16 -8.94 -18.68
N VAL A 217 2.38 -7.77 -18.07
CA VAL A 217 3.32 -6.74 -18.55
C VAL A 217 4.32 -6.36 -17.45
N ASP A 218 5.49 -5.86 -17.85
CA ASP A 218 6.45 -5.29 -16.92
C ASP A 218 5.85 -4.07 -16.20
N GLY A 219 5.98 -4.04 -14.87
CA GLY A 219 5.38 -2.97 -14.05
C GLY A 219 3.84 -3.10 -13.93
N PRO A 220 3.10 -1.98 -13.91
CA PRO A 220 3.61 -0.61 -13.76
C PRO A 220 4.33 -0.43 -12.42
N TYR A 221 5.53 0.14 -12.47
CA TYR A 221 6.34 0.31 -11.26
C TYR A 221 5.79 1.44 -10.40
N THR A 222 6.03 1.32 -9.07
CA THR A 222 5.55 2.28 -8.09
C THR A 222 6.67 2.96 -7.30
N TRP A 223 7.89 2.44 -7.39
CA TRP A 223 9.08 2.98 -6.73
C TRP A 223 10.30 3.01 -7.65
N TRP A 224 11.09 4.08 -7.55
CA TRP A 224 12.37 4.24 -8.22
C TRP A 224 13.40 4.89 -7.30
N SER A 225 14.57 4.28 -7.19
CA SER A 225 15.69 4.89 -6.47
C SER A 225 15.96 6.33 -6.91
N TRP A 226 16.35 7.18 -5.95
CA TRP A 226 16.88 8.51 -6.26
C TRP A 226 18.23 8.48 -6.97
N ARG A 227 18.89 7.32 -7.06
CA ARG A 227 20.24 7.15 -7.62
C ARG A 227 20.18 6.52 -9.00
N GLY A 228 21.27 6.73 -9.77
CA GLY A 228 21.52 5.99 -11.01
C GLY A 228 20.53 6.26 -12.14
N GLN A 229 19.87 7.42 -12.17
CA GLN A 229 18.84 7.75 -13.18
C GLN A 229 17.73 6.69 -13.27
N ALA A 230 17.42 6.04 -12.13
CA ALA A 230 16.48 4.92 -12.11
C ALA A 230 15.09 5.30 -12.64
N PHE A 231 14.64 6.52 -12.33
CA PHE A 231 13.34 7.02 -12.79
C PHE A 231 13.33 7.24 -14.32
N ASP A 232 14.32 7.92 -14.85
CA ASP A 232 14.40 8.24 -16.29
C ASP A 232 14.57 6.98 -17.15
N ASN A 233 15.34 5.99 -16.64
CA ASN A 233 15.55 4.69 -17.28
C ASN A 233 14.42 3.69 -17.00
N ASP A 234 13.38 4.09 -16.28
CA ASP A 234 12.29 3.24 -15.80
C ASP A 234 12.76 1.94 -15.11
N THR A 235 13.87 2.05 -14.36
CA THR A 235 14.42 0.94 -13.56
C THR A 235 13.71 0.89 -12.20
N GLY A 236 12.43 0.56 -12.24
CA GLY A 236 11.53 0.62 -11.10
C GLY A 236 11.19 -0.74 -10.51
N TRP A 237 10.50 -0.68 -9.36
CA TRP A 237 9.93 -1.78 -8.64
C TRP A 237 8.45 -1.50 -8.38
N ARG A 238 7.59 -2.50 -8.49
CA ARG A 238 6.20 -2.45 -8.04
C ARG A 238 6.13 -3.10 -6.66
N ILE A 239 6.10 -2.28 -5.64
CA ILE A 239 6.12 -2.70 -4.22
C ILE A 239 5.01 -2.05 -3.39
N ASP A 240 4.25 -1.14 -3.99
CA ASP A 240 3.04 -0.55 -3.42
C ASP A 240 1.83 -1.27 -4.01
N TYR A 241 0.94 -1.73 -3.14
CA TYR A 241 -0.18 -2.59 -3.50
C TYR A 241 -1.52 -2.05 -3.02
N GLN A 242 -2.59 -2.50 -3.66
CA GLN A 242 -3.91 -2.63 -3.08
C GLN A 242 -4.31 -4.11 -3.22
N LEU A 243 -4.22 -4.84 -2.09
CA LEU A 243 -4.67 -6.21 -1.98
C LEU A 243 -6.12 -6.18 -1.51
N ALA A 244 -7.06 -6.54 -2.35
CA ALA A 244 -8.48 -6.50 -2.06
C ALA A 244 -9.04 -7.89 -1.75
N SER A 245 -10.02 -7.97 -0.85
CA SER A 245 -10.85 -9.16 -0.70
C SER A 245 -11.59 -9.47 -2.00
N PRO A 246 -11.98 -10.71 -2.27
CA PRO A 246 -12.64 -11.08 -3.53
C PRO A 246 -13.89 -10.24 -3.85
N ALA A 247 -14.72 -9.96 -2.84
CA ALA A 247 -15.92 -9.15 -3.00
C ALA A 247 -15.59 -7.71 -3.41
N LEU A 248 -14.61 -7.07 -2.74
CA LEU A 248 -14.18 -5.73 -3.09
C LEU A 248 -13.48 -5.70 -4.45
N ALA A 249 -12.62 -6.68 -4.76
CA ALA A 249 -11.93 -6.80 -6.05
C ALA A 249 -12.88 -6.91 -7.24
N ALA A 250 -14.07 -7.50 -7.04
CA ALA A 250 -15.09 -7.61 -8.07
C ALA A 250 -15.73 -6.25 -8.43
N THR A 251 -15.61 -5.24 -7.58
CA THR A 251 -16.17 -3.90 -7.79
C THR A 251 -15.20 -2.94 -8.47
N VAL A 252 -13.94 -3.33 -8.73
CA VAL A 252 -12.93 -2.49 -9.37
C VAL A 252 -13.37 -2.02 -10.75
N LYS A 253 -13.30 -0.72 -10.99
CA LYS A 253 -13.61 -0.06 -12.27
C LYS A 253 -12.38 0.48 -12.96
N ASN A 254 -11.40 0.98 -12.19
CA ASN A 254 -10.20 1.57 -12.74
C ASN A 254 -9.02 1.34 -11.79
N TYR A 255 -7.83 1.25 -12.34
CA TYR A 255 -6.55 1.19 -11.65
C TYR A 255 -5.56 2.13 -12.33
N ALA A 256 -4.86 2.92 -11.58
CA ALA A 256 -3.85 3.84 -12.09
C ALA A 256 -2.63 3.91 -11.16
N VAL A 257 -1.47 4.10 -11.77
CA VAL A 257 -0.23 4.47 -11.10
C VAL A 257 0.10 5.88 -11.57
N ASP A 258 0.00 6.85 -10.64
CA ASP A 258 0.15 8.28 -10.97
C ASP A 258 1.63 8.69 -10.98
N ARG A 259 2.39 8.11 -11.92
CA ARG A 259 3.81 8.41 -12.11
C ARG A 259 3.98 9.87 -12.57
N ALA A 260 4.88 10.62 -11.92
CA ALA A 260 5.27 11.96 -12.35
C ALA A 260 5.80 11.95 -13.80
N ALA A 261 5.57 13.02 -14.55
CA ALA A 261 6.02 13.12 -15.94
C ALA A 261 7.55 13.23 -16.05
N ALA A 262 8.21 13.84 -15.04
CA ALA A 262 9.65 14.03 -14.99
C ALA A 262 10.23 13.75 -13.60
N TYR A 263 11.55 13.54 -13.53
CA TYR A 263 12.27 13.26 -12.29
C TYR A 263 12.11 14.37 -11.25
N ASP A 264 12.17 15.62 -11.65
CA ASP A 264 12.08 16.81 -10.81
C ASP A 264 10.65 17.15 -10.36
N GLU A 265 9.64 16.55 -11.00
CA GLU A 265 8.24 16.66 -10.58
C GLU A 265 7.86 15.65 -9.49
N ARG A 266 8.76 14.73 -9.13
CA ARG A 266 8.50 13.75 -8.09
C ARG A 266 8.53 14.38 -6.71
N TRP A 267 7.48 14.18 -5.95
CA TRP A 267 7.42 14.59 -4.55
C TRP A 267 7.75 13.47 -3.56
N SER A 268 7.78 12.21 -4.03
CA SER A 268 8.30 11.03 -3.30
C SER A 268 9.14 10.17 -4.24
N ASP A 269 9.90 9.20 -3.73
CA ASP A 269 10.51 8.11 -4.52
C ASP A 269 9.49 7.00 -4.87
N HIS A 270 8.34 6.99 -4.21
CA HIS A 270 7.16 6.24 -4.60
C HIS A 270 6.19 7.12 -5.40
N THR A 271 5.24 6.48 -6.06
CA THR A 271 4.14 7.14 -6.75
C THR A 271 2.80 6.60 -6.26
N PRO A 272 1.72 7.41 -6.26
CA PRO A 272 0.42 6.95 -5.82
C PRO A 272 -0.13 5.81 -6.66
N VAL A 273 -0.71 4.83 -5.99
CA VAL A 273 -1.56 3.78 -6.58
C VAL A 273 -3.01 4.12 -6.29
N VAL A 274 -3.81 4.31 -7.32
CA VAL A 274 -5.20 4.78 -7.25
C VAL A 274 -6.13 3.75 -7.86
N VAL A 275 -7.19 3.39 -7.14
CA VAL A 275 -8.20 2.44 -7.59
C VAL A 275 -9.60 3.03 -7.39
N ASP A 276 -10.46 2.88 -8.40
CA ASP A 276 -11.87 3.23 -8.33
C ASP A 276 -12.71 1.98 -8.12
N TYR A 277 -13.53 1.96 -7.05
CA TYR A 277 -14.42 0.86 -6.69
C TYR A 277 -15.88 1.29 -6.83
N ALA A 278 -16.72 0.45 -7.44
CA ALA A 278 -18.17 0.66 -7.52
C ALA A 278 -18.86 -0.09 -6.37
N VAL A 279 -18.88 0.50 -5.20
CA VAL A 279 -19.48 -0.04 -3.97
C VAL A 279 -20.73 0.73 -3.57
#